data_05f5b43950e7b8908f13e79693f03bfa
#
_entry.id   05f5b43950e7b8908f13e79693f03bfa
#
_cell.length_a   1.000
_cell.length_b   1.000
_cell.length_c   1.000
_cell.angle_alpha   90.00
_cell.angle_beta   90.00
_cell.angle_gamma   90.00
#
_symmetry.space_group_name_H-M   'P 1'
#
loop_
_entity.id
_entity.type
_entity.pdbx_description
1 polymer ?
#
loop_
_entity_poly.entity_id
_entity_poly.type
_entity_poly.pdbx_seq_one_letter_code
_entity_poly.pdbx_strand_id
1 'polypeptide(L)'
;MAQQMIIGIDLAKHVFQVCMVTPTGTLKTNTTVARGKLLTFIARPPPALIFMEACGGAHDWARRFCALGHDVRLLAPQYVTPFRRGQKNDPNDALALTEAGQRPHIPTVPIKTVEQQDIQALHRVRERRMKNRTAVVNQVRGLLLEYGIVIPQGIARFRKRLPRVIEEADHGVSFVLRDLLQSLQSDLHALDTRVVEVTCQLTRLSHELEACQRLQEMEGIGPLRATALVAALGNGHDFQTGRQVAAWLGLVPRQQSSGGTTRLGGITKGGNGYVRRLLMHGARSVIGHVRDKPDAKRAWMRQLVTRIGVKKACVAVANKMARVAWALLHTGEQ
;
A
#
# COMPACT_ATOMS: atom_id res chain seq x y z
N MET A 1 0.81 19.38 -31.26
CA MET A 1 1.09 19.53 -29.83
C MET A 1 2.44 20.20 -29.67
N ALA A 2 2.51 21.31 -28.94
CA ALA A 2 3.81 21.98 -28.71
C ALA A 2 4.76 20.96 -28.07
N GLN A 3 5.96 20.86 -28.63
CA GLN A 3 6.98 19.94 -28.14
C GLN A 3 7.49 20.45 -26.79
N GLN A 4 6.94 19.95 -25.68
CA GLN A 4 7.31 20.34 -24.33
C GLN A 4 8.68 19.76 -23.96
N MET A 5 9.46 20.53 -23.18
CA MET A 5 10.69 20.04 -22.56
C MET A 5 10.37 18.89 -21.59
N ILE A 6 11.26 17.92 -21.52
CA ILE A 6 11.15 16.75 -20.65
C ILE A 6 12.19 16.86 -19.55
N ILE A 7 11.76 16.69 -18.30
CA ILE A 7 12.60 16.81 -17.11
C ILE A 7 12.49 15.53 -16.29
N GLY A 8 13.61 14.87 -16.05
CA GLY A 8 13.74 13.77 -15.09
C GLY A 8 14.36 14.28 -13.80
N ILE A 9 13.71 14.02 -12.66
CA ILE A 9 14.23 14.45 -11.36
C ILE A 9 14.39 13.23 -10.46
N ASP A 10 15.63 12.89 -10.13
CA ASP A 10 15.94 11.93 -9.08
C ASP A 10 15.97 12.64 -7.74
N LEU A 11 15.12 12.14 -6.81
CA LEU A 11 14.85 12.76 -5.53
C LEU A 11 15.72 12.17 -4.41
N ALA A 12 16.55 13.01 -3.81
CA ALA A 12 17.30 12.64 -2.63
C ALA A 12 16.94 13.54 -1.41
N LYS A 13 17.66 13.41 -0.31
CA LYS A 13 17.33 14.10 0.95
C LYS A 13 17.70 15.59 0.91
N HIS A 14 18.88 15.90 0.39
CA HIS A 14 19.47 17.25 0.45
C HIS A 14 19.73 17.86 -0.93
N VAL A 15 19.99 17.03 -1.89
CA VAL A 15 20.29 17.41 -3.28
C VAL A 15 19.44 16.57 -4.22
N PHE A 16 19.19 17.10 -5.39
CA PHE A 16 18.40 16.43 -6.44
C PHE A 16 19.20 16.45 -7.74
N GLN A 17 19.12 15.35 -8.47
CA GLN A 17 19.66 15.34 -9.84
C GLN A 17 18.55 15.71 -10.82
N VAL A 18 18.78 16.72 -11.63
CA VAL A 18 17.83 17.22 -12.63
C VAL A 18 18.41 17.05 -14.02
N CYS A 19 17.78 16.21 -14.80
CA CYS A 19 18.10 15.96 -16.20
C CYS A 19 17.02 16.61 -17.07
N MET A 20 17.44 17.51 -18.00
CA MET A 20 16.53 18.14 -18.95
C MET A 20 16.90 17.69 -20.37
N VAL A 21 15.91 17.20 -21.11
CA VAL A 21 16.08 16.80 -22.51
C VAL A 21 15.08 17.52 -23.41
N THR A 22 15.44 17.72 -24.66
CA THR A 22 14.51 18.22 -25.66
C THR A 22 13.42 17.19 -25.96
N PRO A 23 12.32 17.56 -26.59
CA PRO A 23 11.31 16.60 -27.06
C PRO A 23 11.88 15.52 -28.01
N THR A 24 12.97 15.82 -28.67
CA THR A 24 13.72 14.89 -29.58
C THR A 24 14.69 13.99 -28.82
N GLY A 25 14.81 14.14 -27.48
CA GLY A 25 15.70 13.33 -26.64
C GLY A 25 17.12 13.86 -26.50
N THR A 26 17.45 15.07 -27.06
CA THR A 26 18.79 15.66 -26.91
C THR A 26 18.97 16.19 -25.48
N LEU A 27 20.06 15.77 -24.83
CA LEU A 27 20.41 16.23 -23.48
C LEU A 27 20.78 17.73 -23.51
N LYS A 28 20.08 18.53 -22.70
CA LYS A 28 20.39 19.96 -22.49
C LYS A 28 21.22 20.17 -21.23
N THR A 29 20.82 19.53 -20.13
CA THR A 29 21.56 19.62 -18.86
C THR A 29 21.29 18.39 -18.01
N ASN A 30 22.28 18.01 -17.20
CA ASN A 30 22.12 16.99 -16.18
C ASN A 30 22.96 17.44 -14.97
N THR A 31 22.31 18.09 -14.01
CA THR A 31 22.99 18.83 -12.94
C THR A 31 22.39 18.55 -11.58
N THR A 32 23.21 18.72 -10.57
CA THR A 32 22.80 18.59 -9.17
C THR A 32 22.24 19.93 -8.66
N VAL A 33 21.09 19.90 -8.03
CA VAL A 33 20.40 21.08 -7.50
C VAL A 33 20.14 20.88 -6.00
N ALA A 34 20.55 21.84 -5.17
CA ALA A 34 20.28 21.80 -3.73
C ALA A 34 18.76 21.93 -3.45
N ARG A 35 18.28 21.24 -2.41
CA ARG A 35 16.85 21.19 -2.04
C ARG A 35 16.19 22.57 -1.98
N GLY A 36 16.84 23.57 -1.35
CA GLY A 36 16.28 24.92 -1.23
C GLY A 36 16.21 25.71 -2.54
N LYS A 37 16.94 25.28 -3.57
CA LYS A 37 16.98 25.94 -4.89
C LYS A 37 16.12 25.23 -5.94
N LEU A 38 15.60 24.03 -5.65
CA LEU A 38 14.93 23.20 -6.66
C LEU A 38 13.66 23.87 -7.20
N LEU A 39 12.81 24.44 -6.35
CA LEU A 39 11.56 25.05 -6.79
C LEU A 39 11.84 26.25 -7.73
N THR A 40 12.77 27.12 -7.36
CA THR A 40 13.19 28.26 -8.20
C THR A 40 13.85 27.80 -9.49
N PHE A 41 14.59 26.70 -9.46
CA PHE A 41 15.22 26.13 -10.65
C PHE A 41 14.19 25.60 -11.64
N ILE A 42 13.19 24.87 -11.16
CA ILE A 42 12.10 24.29 -11.96
C ILE A 42 11.08 25.35 -12.43
N ALA A 43 10.93 26.46 -11.73
CA ALA A 43 10.06 27.56 -12.16
C ALA A 43 10.59 28.35 -13.37
N ARG A 44 11.87 28.19 -13.74
CA ARG A 44 12.48 28.95 -14.86
C ARG A 44 12.07 28.48 -16.27
N PRO A 45 12.02 27.16 -16.55
CA PRO A 45 11.57 26.69 -17.85
C PRO A 45 10.07 26.90 -18.03
N PRO A 46 9.57 27.02 -19.27
CA PRO A 46 8.14 27.02 -19.54
C PRO A 46 7.52 25.68 -19.10
N PRO A 47 6.18 25.57 -19.06
CA PRO A 47 5.50 24.34 -18.71
C PRO A 47 6.11 23.12 -19.42
N ALA A 48 6.54 22.14 -18.63
CA ALA A 48 7.30 20.98 -19.07
C ALA A 48 6.65 19.69 -18.56
N LEU A 49 7.05 18.56 -19.16
CA LEU A 49 6.67 17.24 -18.69
C LEU A 49 7.75 16.73 -17.72
N ILE A 50 7.37 16.56 -16.46
CA ILE A 50 8.29 16.17 -15.37
C ILE A 50 8.06 14.73 -14.96
N PHE A 51 9.11 13.93 -14.93
CA PHE A 51 9.11 12.57 -14.43
C PHE A 51 9.93 12.45 -13.15
N MET A 52 9.35 11.80 -12.15
CA MET A 52 10.02 11.49 -10.88
C MET A 52 9.72 10.06 -10.46
N GLU A 53 10.64 9.46 -9.73
CA GLU A 53 10.39 8.17 -9.10
C GLU A 53 9.39 8.31 -7.94
N ALA A 54 8.44 7.37 -7.81
CA ALA A 54 7.45 7.33 -6.73
C ALA A 54 8.09 6.88 -5.41
N CYS A 55 8.95 7.72 -4.85
CA CYS A 55 9.69 7.50 -3.60
C CYS A 55 9.22 8.41 -2.46
N GLY A 56 10.00 8.48 -1.37
CA GLY A 56 9.72 9.38 -0.24
C GLY A 56 9.82 10.85 -0.65
N GLY A 57 8.74 11.63 -0.42
CA GLY A 57 8.67 13.05 -0.77
C GLY A 57 8.18 13.34 -2.19
N ALA A 58 8.09 12.36 -3.09
CA ALA A 58 7.69 12.56 -4.48
C ALA A 58 6.31 13.23 -4.63
N HIS A 59 5.35 12.87 -3.82
CA HIS A 59 4.01 13.46 -3.88
C HIS A 59 3.97 14.96 -3.51
N ASP A 60 4.77 15.39 -2.52
CA ASP A 60 4.87 16.80 -2.16
C ASP A 60 5.50 17.62 -3.30
N TRP A 61 6.63 17.16 -3.82
CA TRP A 61 7.29 17.82 -4.96
C TRP A 61 6.40 17.82 -6.21
N ALA A 62 5.68 16.73 -6.47
CA ALA A 62 4.76 16.67 -7.59
C ALA A 62 3.68 17.73 -7.49
N ARG A 63 3.03 17.88 -6.33
CA ARG A 63 2.01 18.93 -6.12
C ARG A 63 2.58 20.34 -6.31
N ARG A 64 3.80 20.59 -5.80
CA ARG A 64 4.48 21.89 -5.98
C ARG A 64 4.78 22.19 -7.45
N PHE A 65 5.24 21.21 -8.20
CA PHE A 65 5.53 21.40 -9.63
C PHE A 65 4.26 21.51 -10.47
N CYS A 66 3.20 20.78 -10.12
CA CYS A 66 1.88 20.98 -10.73
C CYS A 66 1.36 22.41 -10.49
N ALA A 67 1.58 22.98 -9.29
CA ALA A 67 1.21 24.36 -8.97
C ALA A 67 2.00 25.41 -9.78
N LEU A 68 3.17 25.05 -10.33
CA LEU A 68 3.94 25.87 -11.28
C LEU A 68 3.48 25.70 -12.73
N GLY A 69 2.46 24.87 -13.00
CA GLY A 69 1.91 24.63 -14.34
C GLY A 69 2.58 23.50 -15.13
N HIS A 70 3.45 22.68 -14.51
CA HIS A 70 4.05 21.53 -15.15
C HIS A 70 3.13 20.30 -15.17
N ASP A 71 3.22 19.46 -16.21
CA ASP A 71 2.64 18.10 -16.23
C ASP A 71 3.59 17.16 -15.49
N VAL A 72 3.20 16.68 -14.31
CA VAL A 72 4.07 15.86 -13.45
C VAL A 72 3.57 14.43 -13.39
N ARG A 73 4.45 13.49 -13.65
CA ARG A 73 4.13 12.06 -13.63
C ARG A 73 5.10 11.29 -12.74
N LEU A 74 4.55 10.54 -11.80
CA LEU A 74 5.33 9.66 -10.94
C LEU A 74 5.44 8.27 -11.58
N LEU A 75 6.63 7.70 -11.58
CA LEU A 75 6.93 6.38 -12.12
C LEU A 75 7.31 5.42 -10.98
N ALA A 76 6.83 4.19 -11.04
CA ALA A 76 7.26 3.18 -10.08
C ALA A 76 8.70 2.72 -10.39
N PRO A 77 9.59 2.56 -9.37
CA PRO A 77 11.01 2.23 -9.55
C PRO A 77 11.28 1.04 -10.47
N GLN A 78 10.44 0.02 -10.37
CA GLN A 78 10.56 -1.19 -11.18
C GLN A 78 10.45 -0.97 -12.69
N TYR A 79 9.81 0.13 -13.12
CA TYR A 79 9.66 0.48 -14.53
C TYR A 79 10.75 1.44 -15.00
N VAL A 80 11.45 2.11 -14.10
CA VAL A 80 12.57 3.02 -14.41
C VAL A 80 13.88 2.25 -14.51
N THR A 81 14.13 1.32 -13.60
CA THR A 81 15.36 0.53 -13.51
C THR A 81 15.83 -0.08 -14.84
N PRO A 82 14.98 -0.63 -15.72
CA PRO A 82 15.42 -1.19 -17.01
C PRO A 82 15.99 -0.16 -18.00
N PHE A 83 15.70 1.13 -17.81
CA PHE A 83 16.17 2.22 -18.67
C PHE A 83 17.48 2.83 -18.20
N ARG A 84 17.96 2.44 -17.01
CA ARG A 84 19.25 2.90 -16.52
C ARG A 84 20.38 2.24 -17.29
N ARG A 85 21.20 3.05 -17.93
CA ARG A 85 22.38 2.62 -18.66
C ARG A 85 23.63 2.77 -17.79
N GLY A 86 24.46 1.75 -17.76
CA GLY A 86 25.72 1.76 -17.01
C GLY A 86 25.55 1.61 -15.50
N GLN A 87 26.46 2.24 -14.76
CA GLN A 87 26.49 2.12 -13.30
C GLN A 87 25.38 2.93 -12.63
N LYS A 88 25.00 2.52 -11.42
CA LYS A 88 24.04 3.25 -10.60
C LYS A 88 24.70 4.53 -10.07
N ASN A 89 24.23 5.66 -10.59
CA ASN A 89 24.56 7.00 -10.10
C ASN A 89 23.39 7.95 -10.42
N ASP A 90 23.29 9.04 -9.69
CA ASP A 90 22.20 10.00 -9.80
C ASP A 90 22.02 10.57 -11.23
N PRO A 91 23.08 10.92 -12.01
CA PRO A 91 22.93 11.36 -13.39
C PRO A 91 22.29 10.31 -14.31
N ASN A 92 22.66 9.03 -14.17
CA ASN A 92 22.07 7.95 -14.97
C ASN A 92 20.63 7.64 -14.53
N ASP A 93 20.31 7.75 -13.23
CA ASP A 93 18.96 7.55 -12.69
C ASP A 93 18.02 8.67 -13.16
N ALA A 94 18.45 9.95 -13.15
CA ALA A 94 17.69 11.07 -13.69
C ALA A 94 17.47 10.98 -15.21
N LEU A 95 18.46 10.52 -15.97
CA LEU A 95 18.32 10.28 -17.42
C LEU A 95 17.34 9.13 -17.70
N ALA A 96 17.45 8.02 -16.95
CA ALA A 96 16.52 6.87 -17.05
C ALA A 96 15.06 7.27 -16.82
N LEU A 97 14.78 8.22 -15.93
CA LEU A 97 13.43 8.77 -15.72
C LEU A 97 12.90 9.46 -16.98
N THR A 98 13.72 10.22 -17.71
CA THR A 98 13.29 10.86 -18.95
C THR A 98 13.03 9.85 -20.06
N GLU A 99 13.83 8.79 -20.15
CA GLU A 99 13.62 7.73 -21.15
C GLU A 99 12.39 6.86 -20.85
N ALA A 100 12.26 6.42 -19.60
CA ALA A 100 11.12 5.61 -19.14
C ALA A 100 9.79 6.36 -19.29
N GLY A 101 9.77 7.63 -18.86
CA GLY A 101 8.55 8.44 -18.84
C GLY A 101 7.94 8.73 -20.19
N GLN A 102 8.76 8.75 -21.25
CA GLN A 102 8.30 8.94 -22.62
C GLN A 102 7.62 7.69 -23.23
N ARG A 103 7.65 6.54 -22.53
CA ARG A 103 7.06 5.30 -23.03
C ARG A 103 5.57 5.22 -22.68
N PRO A 104 4.65 5.18 -23.67
CA PRO A 104 3.20 5.29 -23.43
C PRO A 104 2.63 4.11 -22.65
N HIS A 105 3.31 2.98 -22.62
CA HIS A 105 2.87 1.76 -21.91
C HIS A 105 3.37 1.67 -20.46
N ILE A 106 4.19 2.61 -19.99
CA ILE A 106 4.63 2.64 -18.59
C ILE A 106 3.55 3.31 -17.75
N PRO A 107 2.97 2.56 -16.76
CA PRO A 107 1.94 3.10 -15.92
C PRO A 107 2.50 4.14 -14.94
N THR A 108 1.79 5.24 -14.77
CA THR A 108 2.09 6.27 -13.78
C THR A 108 1.53 5.90 -12.41
N VAL A 109 2.12 6.47 -11.37
CA VAL A 109 1.60 6.38 -10.00
C VAL A 109 0.81 7.67 -9.70
N PRO A 110 -0.44 7.57 -9.24
CA PRO A 110 -1.26 8.74 -8.90
C PRO A 110 -0.58 9.67 -7.89
N ILE A 111 -0.66 10.97 -8.14
CA ILE A 111 -0.20 11.99 -7.20
C ILE A 111 -1.24 12.12 -6.08
N LYS A 112 -0.85 11.78 -4.87
CA LYS A 112 -1.75 11.82 -3.73
C LYS A 112 -1.95 13.24 -3.21
N THR A 113 -3.19 13.54 -2.81
CA THR A 113 -3.51 14.72 -2.01
C THR A 113 -2.88 14.61 -0.62
N VAL A 114 -2.83 15.72 0.11
CA VAL A 114 -2.38 15.73 1.52
C VAL A 114 -3.26 14.81 2.35
N GLU A 115 -4.57 14.92 2.20
CA GLU A 115 -5.55 14.08 2.90
C GLU A 115 -5.32 12.57 2.67
N GLN A 116 -5.10 12.16 1.41
CA GLN A 116 -4.78 10.77 1.09
C GLN A 116 -3.47 10.31 1.77
N GLN A 117 -2.47 11.20 1.85
CA GLN A 117 -1.21 10.89 2.54
C GLN A 117 -1.40 10.76 4.05
N ASP A 118 -2.24 11.60 4.66
CA ASP A 118 -2.54 11.55 6.09
C ASP A 118 -3.28 10.26 6.46
N ILE A 119 -4.31 9.88 5.68
CA ILE A 119 -4.99 8.60 5.85
C ILE A 119 -3.99 7.44 5.69
N GLN A 120 -3.11 7.50 4.68
CA GLN A 120 -2.08 6.49 4.49
C GLN A 120 -1.09 6.43 5.67
N ALA A 121 -0.73 7.58 6.26
CA ALA A 121 0.14 7.65 7.43
C ALA A 121 -0.51 6.98 8.64
N LEU A 122 -1.81 7.23 8.90
CA LEU A 122 -2.57 6.55 9.95
C LEU A 122 -2.54 5.03 9.77
N HIS A 123 -2.78 4.54 8.55
CA HIS A 123 -2.70 3.10 8.25
C HIS A 123 -1.30 2.53 8.49
N ARG A 124 -0.24 3.23 8.07
CA ARG A 124 1.15 2.80 8.29
C ARG A 124 1.51 2.75 9.77
N VAL A 125 1.12 3.76 10.53
CA VAL A 125 1.34 3.82 11.99
C VAL A 125 0.60 2.67 12.68
N ARG A 126 -0.68 2.45 12.32
CA ARG A 126 -1.47 1.34 12.85
C ARG A 126 -0.81 -0.01 12.55
N GLU A 127 -0.40 -0.24 11.30
CA GLU A 127 0.26 -1.49 10.90
C GLU A 127 1.56 -1.72 11.68
N ARG A 128 2.37 -0.68 11.87
CA ARG A 128 3.61 -0.76 12.66
C ARG A 128 3.31 -1.14 14.10
N ARG A 129 2.32 -0.50 14.74
CA ARG A 129 1.91 -0.82 16.12
C ARG A 129 1.40 -2.25 16.25
N MET A 130 0.62 -2.74 15.27
CA MET A 130 0.17 -4.13 15.21
C MET A 130 1.34 -5.13 15.10
N LYS A 131 2.37 -4.81 14.32
CA LYS A 131 3.57 -5.63 14.20
C LYS A 131 4.36 -5.64 15.51
N ASN A 132 4.55 -4.47 16.14
CA ASN A 132 5.24 -4.36 17.42
C ASN A 132 4.50 -5.16 18.51
N ARG A 133 3.16 -5.07 18.58
CA ARG A 133 2.34 -5.88 19.48
C ARG A 133 2.58 -7.38 19.30
N THR A 134 2.63 -7.85 18.06
CA THR A 134 2.90 -9.25 17.76
C THR A 134 4.33 -9.65 18.14
N ALA A 135 5.30 -8.77 17.95
CA ALA A 135 6.68 -8.98 18.32
C ALA A 135 6.83 -9.14 19.85
N VAL A 136 6.21 -8.26 20.64
CA VAL A 136 6.22 -8.38 22.11
C VAL A 136 5.61 -9.71 22.57
N VAL A 137 4.46 -10.10 22.02
CA VAL A 137 3.81 -11.38 22.35
C VAL A 137 4.71 -12.57 22.04
N ASN A 138 5.40 -12.55 20.90
CA ASN A 138 6.31 -13.63 20.52
C ASN A 138 7.59 -13.64 21.38
N GLN A 139 8.12 -12.47 21.72
CA GLN A 139 9.26 -12.32 22.63
C GLN A 139 8.94 -12.91 23.99
N VAL A 140 7.83 -12.55 24.59
CA VAL A 140 7.40 -13.11 25.88
C VAL A 140 7.23 -14.63 25.81
N ARG A 141 6.64 -15.16 24.74
CA ARG A 141 6.54 -16.62 24.53
C ARG A 141 7.91 -17.28 24.46
N GLY A 142 8.87 -16.67 23.79
CA GLY A 142 10.24 -17.17 23.70
C GLY A 142 10.90 -17.20 25.06
N LEU A 143 10.84 -16.11 25.83
CA LEU A 143 11.39 -16.01 27.18
C LEU A 143 10.80 -17.08 28.11
N LEU A 144 9.48 -17.26 28.10
CA LEU A 144 8.80 -18.23 28.94
C LEU A 144 9.10 -19.68 28.54
N LEU A 145 9.39 -19.93 27.27
CA LEU A 145 9.74 -21.27 26.80
C LEU A 145 11.04 -21.76 27.41
N GLU A 146 12.03 -20.88 27.65
CA GLU A 146 13.28 -21.21 28.36
C GLU A 146 13.06 -21.65 29.80
N TYR A 147 11.90 -21.34 30.37
CA TYR A 147 11.46 -21.77 31.70
C TYR A 147 10.45 -22.93 31.64
N GLY A 148 10.30 -23.58 30.47
CA GLY A 148 9.36 -24.68 30.27
C GLY A 148 7.88 -24.27 30.22
N ILE A 149 7.58 -22.97 30.22
CA ILE A 149 6.22 -22.46 30.24
C ILE A 149 5.74 -22.18 28.84
N VAL A 150 4.73 -22.92 28.39
CA VAL A 150 4.13 -22.79 27.04
C VAL A 150 2.82 -22.02 27.10
N ILE A 151 2.74 -20.89 26.38
CA ILE A 151 1.49 -20.16 26.16
C ILE A 151 0.94 -20.52 24.77
N PRO A 152 -0.28 -21.07 24.68
CA PRO A 152 -0.91 -21.44 23.41
C PRO A 152 -1.04 -20.27 22.41
N GLN A 153 -1.09 -20.60 21.11
CA GLN A 153 -1.22 -19.61 20.04
C GLN A 153 -2.52 -18.81 20.15
N GLY A 154 -2.44 -17.51 19.82
CA GLY A 154 -3.56 -16.55 19.85
C GLY A 154 -3.40 -15.49 20.93
N ILE A 155 -3.72 -14.23 20.56
CA ILE A 155 -3.55 -13.07 21.47
C ILE A 155 -4.49 -13.12 22.68
N ALA A 156 -5.71 -13.63 22.50
CA ALA A 156 -6.68 -13.74 23.60
C ALA A 156 -6.21 -14.73 24.67
N ARG A 157 -5.69 -15.89 24.26
CA ARG A 157 -5.12 -16.89 25.19
C ARG A 157 -3.88 -16.34 25.90
N PHE A 158 -3.04 -15.61 25.17
CA PHE A 158 -1.84 -14.95 25.72
C PHE A 158 -2.22 -13.98 26.84
N ARG A 159 -3.17 -13.04 26.57
CA ARG A 159 -3.62 -12.06 27.57
C ARG A 159 -4.22 -12.68 28.84
N LYS A 160 -4.88 -13.81 28.68
CA LYS A 160 -5.46 -14.53 29.81
C LYS A 160 -4.41 -15.26 30.65
N ARG A 161 -3.35 -15.80 29.99
CA ARG A 161 -2.35 -16.65 30.68
C ARG A 161 -1.19 -15.84 31.27
N LEU A 162 -0.74 -14.77 30.61
CA LEU A 162 0.43 -14.00 31.05
C LEU A 162 0.31 -13.46 32.48
N PRO A 163 -0.79 -12.79 32.91
CA PRO A 163 -0.92 -12.31 34.28
C PRO A 163 -0.76 -13.44 35.33
N ARG A 164 -1.37 -14.59 35.06
CA ARG A 164 -1.27 -15.76 35.94
C ARG A 164 0.16 -16.26 36.09
N VAL A 165 0.92 -16.31 34.99
CA VAL A 165 2.34 -16.72 35.02
C VAL A 165 3.19 -15.72 35.84
N ILE A 166 2.85 -14.45 35.79
CA ILE A 166 3.52 -13.40 36.58
C ILE A 166 3.22 -13.55 38.10
N GLU A 167 1.98 -13.91 38.45
CA GLU A 167 1.51 -14.00 39.83
C GLU A 167 1.87 -15.34 40.49
N GLU A 168 1.86 -16.45 39.75
CA GLU A 168 2.12 -17.81 40.28
C GLU A 168 3.61 -17.98 40.66
N ALA A 169 3.87 -18.20 41.95
CA ALA A 169 5.24 -18.35 42.50
C ALA A 169 5.89 -19.67 42.07
N ASP A 170 5.10 -20.71 41.83
CA ASP A 170 5.57 -22.10 41.65
C ASP A 170 6.20 -22.40 40.28
N HIS A 171 6.20 -21.47 39.34
CA HIS A 171 6.72 -21.70 37.98
C HIS A 171 8.24 -21.57 37.82
N GLY A 172 9.00 -21.41 38.91
CA GLY A 172 10.45 -21.26 38.85
C GLY A 172 10.96 -20.01 38.12
N VAL A 173 10.05 -19.08 37.76
CA VAL A 173 10.38 -17.80 37.12
C VAL A 173 11.13 -16.90 38.11
N SER A 174 12.38 -16.50 37.77
CA SER A 174 13.17 -15.61 38.60
C SER A 174 12.51 -14.24 38.80
N PHE A 175 12.88 -13.57 39.88
CA PHE A 175 12.39 -12.20 40.16
C PHE A 175 12.68 -11.25 38.98
N VAL A 176 13.93 -11.32 38.44
CA VAL A 176 14.34 -10.50 37.30
C VAL A 176 13.46 -10.72 36.07
N LEU A 177 13.14 -11.98 35.73
CA LEU A 177 12.26 -12.25 34.58
C LEU A 177 10.83 -11.81 34.88
N ARG A 178 10.36 -11.95 36.10
CA ARG A 178 9.01 -11.55 36.51
C ARG A 178 8.81 -10.03 36.34
N ASP A 179 9.77 -9.24 36.79
CA ASP A 179 9.78 -7.78 36.61
C ASP A 179 9.80 -7.40 35.11
N LEU A 180 10.65 -8.07 34.32
CA LEU A 180 10.69 -7.88 32.87
C LEU A 180 9.36 -8.22 32.19
N LEU A 181 8.70 -9.29 32.60
CA LEU A 181 7.39 -9.70 32.08
C LEU A 181 6.29 -8.68 32.41
N GLN A 182 6.32 -8.06 33.59
CA GLN A 182 5.41 -6.97 33.97
C GLN A 182 5.61 -5.74 33.09
N SER A 183 6.87 -5.36 32.84
CA SER A 183 7.21 -4.27 31.91
C SER A 183 6.68 -4.54 30.50
N LEU A 184 6.94 -5.75 29.96
CA LEU A 184 6.46 -6.14 28.62
C LEU A 184 4.93 -6.23 28.54
N GLN A 185 4.25 -6.58 29.64
CA GLN A 185 2.79 -6.54 29.74
C GLN A 185 2.29 -5.10 29.65
N SER A 186 2.93 -4.17 30.34
CA SER A 186 2.59 -2.74 30.28
C SER A 186 2.79 -2.17 28.87
N ASP A 187 3.90 -2.51 28.20
CA ASP A 187 4.13 -2.16 26.80
C ASP A 187 3.04 -2.70 25.87
N LEU A 188 2.61 -3.93 26.10
CA LEU A 188 1.51 -4.54 25.33
C LEU A 188 0.21 -3.78 25.49
N HIS A 189 -0.13 -3.38 26.72
CA HIS A 189 -1.33 -2.56 27.01
C HIS A 189 -1.24 -1.20 26.31
N ALA A 190 -0.11 -0.53 26.40
CA ALA A 190 0.11 0.76 25.73
C ALA A 190 -0.01 0.63 24.19
N LEU A 191 0.52 -0.45 23.60
CA LEU A 191 0.37 -0.73 22.17
C LEU A 191 -1.08 -1.00 21.77
N ASP A 192 -1.83 -1.73 22.61
CA ASP A 192 -3.26 -1.99 22.36
C ASP A 192 -4.07 -0.69 22.37
N THR A 193 -3.88 0.16 23.36
CA THR A 193 -4.53 1.49 23.45
C THR A 193 -4.25 2.32 22.21
N ARG A 194 -2.97 2.44 21.85
CA ARG A 194 -2.56 3.20 20.65
C ARG A 194 -3.09 2.64 19.33
N VAL A 195 -3.30 1.31 19.23
CA VAL A 195 -3.95 0.68 18.05
C VAL A 195 -5.42 1.04 17.99
N VAL A 196 -6.12 1.06 19.14
CA VAL A 196 -7.52 1.46 19.24
C VAL A 196 -7.68 2.92 18.84
N GLU A 197 -6.89 3.83 19.39
CA GLU A 197 -6.91 5.27 19.07
C GLU A 197 -6.84 5.53 17.57
N VAL A 198 -5.83 4.96 16.88
CA VAL A 198 -5.69 5.15 15.42
C VAL A 198 -6.84 4.48 14.66
N THR A 199 -7.35 3.37 15.17
CA THR A 199 -8.51 2.70 14.55
C THR A 199 -9.76 3.57 14.66
N CYS A 200 -10.00 4.21 15.81
CA CYS A 200 -11.10 5.17 16.01
C CYS A 200 -10.97 6.38 15.06
N GLN A 201 -9.74 6.94 14.90
CA GLN A 201 -9.51 8.03 13.95
C GLN A 201 -9.86 7.63 12.52
N LEU A 202 -9.41 6.44 12.06
CA LEU A 202 -9.74 5.93 10.72
C LEU A 202 -11.24 5.66 10.57
N THR A 203 -11.91 5.19 11.63
CA THR A 203 -13.36 4.98 11.62
C THR A 203 -14.10 6.31 11.51
N ARG A 204 -13.72 7.34 12.26
CA ARG A 204 -14.30 8.67 12.14
C ARG A 204 -14.16 9.22 10.71
N LEU A 205 -12.93 9.22 10.16
CA LEU A 205 -12.69 9.65 8.79
C LEU A 205 -13.54 8.86 7.76
N SER A 206 -13.82 7.59 8.01
CA SER A 206 -14.66 6.79 7.12
C SER A 206 -16.13 7.20 7.12
N HIS A 207 -16.60 7.88 8.14
CA HIS A 207 -17.95 8.45 8.21
C HIS A 207 -18.02 9.89 7.68
N GLU A 208 -16.91 10.62 7.72
CA GLU A 208 -16.81 11.98 7.20
C GLU A 208 -16.64 12.01 5.66
N LEU A 209 -15.96 11.03 5.11
CA LEU A 209 -15.65 10.95 3.67
C LEU A 209 -16.74 10.20 2.90
N GLU A 210 -17.45 10.90 2.02
CA GLU A 210 -18.51 10.32 1.17
C GLU A 210 -18.05 9.11 0.35
N ALA A 211 -16.85 9.19 -0.24
CA ALA A 211 -16.23 8.06 -0.95
C ALA A 211 -16.08 6.81 -0.07
N CYS A 212 -15.77 7.00 1.23
CA CYS A 212 -15.71 5.89 2.18
C CYS A 212 -17.10 5.35 2.53
N GLN A 213 -18.11 6.21 2.64
CA GLN A 213 -19.50 5.79 2.91
C GLN A 213 -20.01 4.90 1.79
N ARG A 214 -19.86 5.33 0.53
CA ARG A 214 -20.23 4.52 -0.66
C ARG A 214 -19.51 3.16 -0.68
N LEU A 215 -18.23 3.14 -0.37
CA LEU A 215 -17.49 1.88 -0.34
C LEU A 215 -17.96 0.93 0.78
N GLN A 216 -18.47 1.46 1.90
CA GLN A 216 -18.93 0.65 3.04
C GLN A 216 -20.26 -0.04 2.78
N GLU A 217 -21.01 0.33 1.75
CA GLU A 217 -22.20 -0.40 1.30
C GLU A 217 -21.84 -1.77 0.71
N MET A 218 -20.58 -1.94 0.29
CA MET A 218 -20.10 -3.23 -0.19
C MET A 218 -19.87 -4.21 0.97
N GLU A 219 -20.47 -5.39 0.88
CA GLU A 219 -20.20 -6.47 1.82
C GLU A 219 -18.69 -6.78 1.89
N GLY A 220 -18.18 -6.82 3.11
CA GLY A 220 -16.77 -7.05 3.37
C GLY A 220 -15.88 -5.81 3.29
N ILE A 221 -16.45 -4.62 3.06
CA ILE A 221 -15.74 -3.35 3.15
C ILE A 221 -16.25 -2.60 4.40
N GLY A 222 -15.48 -2.60 5.46
CA GLY A 222 -15.72 -1.74 6.63
C GLY A 222 -14.76 -0.55 6.65
N PRO A 223 -14.81 0.28 7.72
CA PRO A 223 -14.08 1.54 7.84
C PRO A 223 -12.61 1.48 7.42
N LEU A 224 -11.86 0.51 7.94
CA LEU A 224 -10.43 0.35 7.61
C LEU A 224 -10.16 0.00 6.15
N ARG A 225 -11.08 -0.71 5.50
CA ARG A 225 -10.92 -1.07 4.09
C ARG A 225 -11.29 0.10 3.19
N ALA A 226 -12.38 0.78 3.52
CA ALA A 226 -12.83 1.97 2.79
C ALA A 226 -11.76 3.05 2.79
N THR A 227 -11.26 3.46 3.97
CA THR A 227 -10.19 4.46 4.09
C THR A 227 -8.90 4.06 3.39
N ALA A 228 -8.50 2.77 3.46
CA ALA A 228 -7.32 2.29 2.75
C ALA A 228 -7.48 2.32 1.23
N LEU A 229 -8.68 2.04 0.70
CA LEU A 229 -9.00 2.12 -0.73
C LEU A 229 -8.99 3.56 -1.22
N VAL A 230 -9.64 4.48 -0.50
CA VAL A 230 -9.64 5.92 -0.82
C VAL A 230 -8.21 6.48 -0.81
N ALA A 231 -7.40 6.18 0.22
CA ALA A 231 -6.02 6.61 0.29
C ALA A 231 -5.13 6.04 -0.85
N ALA A 232 -5.50 4.89 -1.41
CA ALA A 232 -4.73 4.22 -2.45
C ALA A 232 -5.17 4.58 -3.87
N LEU A 233 -6.48 4.74 -4.11
CA LEU A 233 -7.08 4.90 -5.43
C LEU A 233 -7.57 6.33 -5.70
N GLY A 234 -7.76 7.15 -4.65
CA GLY A 234 -8.40 8.46 -4.80
C GLY A 234 -9.80 8.34 -5.37
N ASN A 235 -10.07 9.11 -6.42
CA ASN A 235 -11.31 9.06 -7.21
C ASN A 235 -11.30 7.98 -8.31
N GLY A 236 -10.24 7.20 -8.42
CA GLY A 236 -10.12 6.12 -9.41
C GLY A 236 -9.84 6.55 -10.86
N HIS A 237 -9.75 7.86 -11.17
CA HIS A 237 -9.57 8.35 -12.55
C HIS A 237 -8.21 8.01 -13.17
N ASP A 238 -7.20 7.69 -12.35
CA ASP A 238 -5.90 7.24 -12.83
C ASP A 238 -5.91 5.82 -13.45
N PHE A 239 -7.04 5.11 -13.33
CA PHE A 239 -7.22 3.77 -13.88
C PHE A 239 -8.36 3.79 -14.90
N GLN A 240 -8.10 3.30 -16.10
CA GLN A 240 -9.10 3.23 -17.16
C GLN A 240 -10.18 2.16 -16.90
N THR A 241 -9.84 1.13 -16.15
CA THR A 241 -10.75 0.01 -15.85
C THR A 241 -10.49 -0.59 -14.48
N GLY A 242 -11.51 -1.16 -13.86
CA GLY A 242 -11.35 -1.92 -12.61
C GLY A 242 -10.44 -3.14 -12.76
N ARG A 243 -10.25 -3.67 -13.99
CA ARG A 243 -9.26 -4.74 -14.25
C ARG A 243 -7.83 -4.26 -14.04
N GLN A 244 -7.51 -3.02 -14.43
CA GLN A 244 -6.21 -2.41 -14.16
C GLN A 244 -5.97 -2.26 -12.65
N VAL A 245 -6.99 -1.86 -11.87
CA VAL A 245 -6.87 -1.80 -10.40
C VAL A 245 -6.60 -3.17 -9.79
N ALA A 246 -7.30 -4.21 -10.23
CA ALA A 246 -7.07 -5.58 -9.75
C ALA A 246 -5.65 -6.08 -10.11
N ALA A 247 -5.15 -5.74 -11.30
CA ALA A 247 -3.78 -6.04 -11.74
C ALA A 247 -2.75 -5.26 -10.92
N TRP A 248 -2.98 -3.96 -10.73
CA TRP A 248 -2.12 -3.10 -9.90
C TRP A 248 -2.05 -3.56 -8.45
N LEU A 249 -3.15 -4.10 -7.89
CA LEU A 249 -3.16 -4.73 -6.57
C LEU A 249 -2.52 -6.12 -6.54
N GLY A 250 -2.10 -6.65 -7.69
CA GLY A 250 -1.50 -7.97 -7.80
C GLY A 250 -2.46 -9.13 -7.48
N LEU A 251 -3.75 -8.95 -7.77
CA LEU A 251 -4.83 -9.94 -7.61
C LEU A 251 -5.09 -10.74 -8.89
N VAL A 252 -4.23 -10.62 -9.90
CA VAL A 252 -4.29 -11.37 -11.16
C VAL A 252 -3.22 -12.45 -11.18
N PRO A 253 -3.43 -13.58 -11.88
CA PRO A 253 -2.45 -14.64 -11.98
C PRO A 253 -1.19 -14.17 -12.73
N ARG A 254 -0.02 -14.72 -12.36
CA ARG A 254 1.17 -14.65 -13.20
C ARG A 254 0.95 -15.50 -14.43
N GLN A 255 1.41 -15.01 -15.56
CA GLN A 255 1.37 -15.73 -16.80
C GLN A 255 2.79 -16.00 -17.29
N GLN A 256 3.06 -17.23 -17.67
CA GLN A 256 4.26 -17.67 -18.37
C GLN A 256 3.78 -18.48 -19.57
N SER A 257 3.72 -17.83 -20.72
CA SER A 257 3.17 -18.42 -21.93
C SER A 257 4.19 -18.33 -23.07
N SER A 258 4.40 -19.42 -23.75
CA SER A 258 5.26 -19.51 -24.92
C SER A 258 4.66 -20.52 -25.91
N GLY A 259 4.90 -20.35 -27.20
CA GLY A 259 4.48 -21.30 -28.25
C GLY A 259 2.98 -21.61 -28.25
N GLY A 260 2.12 -20.61 -27.97
CA GLY A 260 0.66 -20.81 -27.94
C GLY A 260 0.11 -21.47 -26.66
N THR A 261 0.98 -21.95 -25.76
CA THR A 261 0.56 -22.60 -24.51
C THR A 261 0.47 -21.60 -23.38
N THR A 262 -0.74 -21.43 -22.79
CA THR A 262 -0.97 -20.55 -21.65
C THR A 262 -0.75 -21.27 -20.33
N ARG A 263 0.22 -20.82 -19.54
CA ARG A 263 0.47 -21.30 -18.18
C ARG A 263 0.20 -20.20 -17.16
N LEU A 264 -0.81 -20.41 -16.32
CA LEU A 264 -1.18 -19.48 -15.24
C LEU A 264 -0.68 -20.02 -13.90
N GLY A 265 0.06 -19.18 -13.17
CA GLY A 265 0.54 -19.46 -11.82
C GLY A 265 -0.31 -18.83 -10.71
N GLY A 266 0.27 -18.70 -9.53
CA GLY A 266 -0.32 -17.93 -8.44
C GLY A 266 -0.45 -16.44 -8.78
N ILE A 267 -1.10 -15.65 -7.91
CA ILE A 267 -1.24 -14.19 -8.12
C ILE A 267 0.12 -13.49 -8.18
N THR A 268 0.19 -12.38 -8.93
CA THR A 268 1.44 -11.63 -9.14
C THR A 268 2.02 -11.07 -7.85
N LYS A 269 1.16 -10.71 -6.87
CA LYS A 269 1.51 -10.05 -5.61
C LYS A 269 2.24 -8.69 -5.81
N GLY A 270 2.20 -8.13 -6.99
CA GLY A 270 2.72 -6.79 -7.29
C GLY A 270 1.95 -5.68 -6.57
N GLY A 271 2.45 -4.45 -6.64
CA GLY A 271 1.78 -3.26 -6.16
C GLY A 271 1.47 -3.22 -4.66
N ASN A 272 0.32 -2.64 -4.28
CA ASN A 272 -0.01 -2.35 -2.89
C ASN A 272 -0.41 -3.60 -2.08
N GLY A 273 0.57 -4.22 -1.42
CA GLY A 273 0.38 -5.41 -0.59
C GLY A 273 -0.52 -5.19 0.63
N TYR A 274 -0.58 -3.97 1.16
CA TYR A 274 -1.43 -3.65 2.31
C TYR A 274 -2.91 -3.69 1.93
N VAL A 275 -3.31 -2.97 0.88
CA VAL A 275 -4.70 -2.96 0.38
C VAL A 275 -5.11 -4.36 -0.07
N ARG A 276 -4.24 -5.06 -0.81
CA ARG A 276 -4.49 -6.46 -1.21
C ARG A 276 -4.82 -7.35 -0.01
N ARG A 277 -4.03 -7.28 1.07
CA ARG A 277 -4.26 -8.06 2.30
C ARG A 277 -5.60 -7.71 2.95
N LEU A 278 -5.95 -6.42 3.04
CA LEU A 278 -7.23 -5.97 3.57
C LEU A 278 -8.41 -6.50 2.76
N LEU A 279 -8.33 -6.45 1.42
CA LEU A 279 -9.37 -7.02 0.54
C LEU A 279 -9.48 -8.53 0.68
N MET A 280 -8.37 -9.25 0.81
CA MET A 280 -8.36 -10.69 1.06
C MET A 280 -9.04 -11.06 2.39
N HIS A 281 -8.84 -10.25 3.45
CA HIS A 281 -9.56 -10.43 4.71
C HIS A 281 -11.05 -10.12 4.58
N GLY A 282 -11.43 -9.10 3.81
CA GLY A 282 -12.83 -8.80 3.50
C GLY A 282 -13.50 -9.95 2.75
N ALA A 283 -12.85 -10.43 1.70
CA ALA A 283 -13.33 -11.57 0.91
C ALA A 283 -13.50 -12.85 1.75
N ARG A 284 -12.55 -13.13 2.66
CA ARG A 284 -12.65 -14.26 3.59
C ARG A 284 -13.86 -14.13 4.51
N SER A 285 -14.10 -12.94 5.06
CA SER A 285 -15.27 -12.67 5.90
C SER A 285 -16.57 -12.90 5.13
N VAL A 286 -16.69 -12.36 3.93
CA VAL A 286 -17.88 -12.55 3.08
C VAL A 286 -18.11 -14.03 2.77
N ILE A 287 -17.07 -14.76 2.36
CA ILE A 287 -17.16 -16.21 2.07
C ILE A 287 -17.57 -17.02 3.31
N GLY A 288 -17.07 -16.65 4.49
CA GLY A 288 -17.42 -17.31 5.75
C GLY A 288 -18.91 -17.20 6.10
N HIS A 289 -19.60 -16.15 5.64
CA HIS A 289 -21.03 -15.88 5.91
C HIS A 289 -21.95 -16.19 4.71
N VAL A 290 -21.43 -16.88 3.69
CA VAL A 290 -22.20 -17.20 2.46
C VAL A 290 -23.34 -18.19 2.69
N ARG A 291 -23.33 -18.94 3.80
CA ARG A 291 -24.23 -20.10 4.02
C ARG A 291 -25.71 -19.75 4.14
N ASP A 292 -26.06 -18.53 4.54
CA ASP A 292 -27.38 -18.24 5.09
C ASP A 292 -28.33 -17.42 4.18
N LYS A 293 -27.93 -17.03 2.95
CA LYS A 293 -28.80 -16.24 2.07
C LYS A 293 -28.82 -16.75 0.62
N PRO A 294 -30.02 -16.96 0.04
CA PRO A 294 -30.16 -17.47 -1.34
C PRO A 294 -30.19 -16.34 -2.35
N ASP A 295 -29.06 -15.69 -2.66
CA ASP A 295 -28.94 -14.75 -3.77
C ASP A 295 -27.91 -15.22 -4.81
N ALA A 296 -27.99 -14.65 -6.03
CA ALA A 296 -27.13 -14.99 -7.16
C ALA A 296 -25.63 -14.78 -6.85
N LYS A 297 -25.27 -13.74 -6.08
CA LYS A 297 -23.90 -13.44 -5.68
C LYS A 297 -23.36 -14.54 -4.76
N ARG A 298 -24.17 -15.00 -3.80
CA ARG A 298 -23.78 -16.07 -2.87
C ARG A 298 -23.76 -17.44 -3.54
N ALA A 299 -24.69 -17.69 -4.46
CA ALA A 299 -24.69 -18.89 -5.30
C ALA A 299 -23.38 -18.97 -6.11
N TRP A 300 -22.96 -17.89 -6.76
CA TRP A 300 -21.68 -17.80 -7.44
C TRP A 300 -20.49 -18.07 -6.51
N MET A 301 -20.47 -17.50 -5.29
CA MET A 301 -19.38 -17.72 -4.33
C MET A 301 -19.32 -19.18 -3.86
N ARG A 302 -20.47 -19.82 -3.61
CA ARG A 302 -20.53 -21.26 -3.27
C ARG A 302 -19.95 -22.12 -4.38
N GLN A 303 -20.40 -21.91 -5.63
CA GLN A 303 -19.86 -22.62 -6.79
C GLN A 303 -18.35 -22.42 -6.94
N LEU A 304 -17.88 -21.20 -6.68
CA LEU A 304 -16.47 -20.87 -6.74
C LEU A 304 -15.68 -21.63 -5.65
N VAL A 305 -16.17 -21.67 -4.42
CA VAL A 305 -15.54 -22.40 -3.31
C VAL A 305 -15.50 -23.91 -3.62
N THR A 306 -16.58 -24.49 -4.14
CA THR A 306 -16.64 -25.91 -4.53
C THR A 306 -15.64 -26.22 -5.63
N ARG A 307 -15.54 -25.35 -6.66
CA ARG A 307 -14.70 -25.60 -7.84
C ARG A 307 -13.20 -25.42 -7.58
N ILE A 308 -12.78 -24.40 -6.81
CA ILE A 308 -11.36 -24.01 -6.69
C ILE A 308 -10.85 -23.93 -5.25
N GLY A 309 -11.69 -24.22 -4.28
CA GLY A 309 -11.38 -24.17 -2.85
C GLY A 309 -11.38 -22.75 -2.26
N VAL A 310 -11.53 -22.67 -0.95
CA VAL A 310 -11.71 -21.40 -0.19
C VAL A 310 -10.60 -20.38 -0.46
N LYS A 311 -9.32 -20.80 -0.46
CA LYS A 311 -8.18 -19.87 -0.62
C LYS A 311 -8.20 -19.17 -1.98
N LYS A 312 -8.43 -19.90 -3.06
CA LYS A 312 -8.50 -19.34 -4.42
C LYS A 312 -9.79 -18.53 -4.62
N ALA A 313 -10.90 -18.99 -4.04
CA ALA A 313 -12.17 -18.26 -4.03
C ALA A 313 -12.03 -16.88 -3.36
N CYS A 314 -11.32 -16.78 -2.22
CA CYS A 314 -11.02 -15.49 -1.58
C CYS A 314 -10.28 -14.52 -2.53
N VAL A 315 -9.34 -15.03 -3.34
CA VAL A 315 -8.63 -14.21 -4.32
C VAL A 315 -9.58 -13.67 -5.39
N ALA A 316 -10.44 -14.53 -5.94
CA ALA A 316 -11.40 -14.14 -6.96
C ALA A 316 -12.43 -13.13 -6.45
N VAL A 317 -12.93 -13.31 -5.22
CA VAL A 317 -13.82 -12.35 -4.56
C VAL A 317 -13.10 -11.04 -4.28
N ALA A 318 -11.87 -11.05 -3.77
CA ALA A 318 -11.07 -9.86 -3.54
C ALA A 318 -10.79 -9.08 -4.86
N ASN A 319 -10.53 -9.80 -5.96
CA ASN A 319 -10.41 -9.20 -7.29
C ASN A 319 -11.72 -8.51 -7.71
N LYS A 320 -12.86 -9.17 -7.55
CA LYS A 320 -14.18 -8.57 -7.85
C LYS A 320 -14.44 -7.35 -6.96
N MET A 321 -14.13 -7.43 -5.65
CA MET A 321 -14.25 -6.29 -4.73
C MET A 321 -13.41 -5.10 -5.17
N ALA A 322 -12.16 -5.32 -5.59
CA ALA A 322 -11.31 -4.24 -6.09
C ALA A 322 -11.90 -3.55 -7.33
N ARG A 323 -12.48 -4.32 -8.23
CA ARG A 323 -13.11 -3.80 -9.47
C ARG A 323 -14.37 -3.01 -9.19
N VAL A 324 -15.21 -3.49 -8.27
CA VAL A 324 -16.44 -2.78 -7.87
C VAL A 324 -16.07 -1.51 -7.07
N ALA A 325 -15.11 -1.58 -6.16
CA ALA A 325 -14.62 -0.41 -5.43
C ALA A 325 -14.11 0.68 -6.38
N TRP A 326 -13.41 0.31 -7.44
CA TRP A 326 -13.00 1.27 -8.47
C TRP A 326 -14.21 1.90 -9.17
N ALA A 327 -15.21 1.12 -9.56
CA ALA A 327 -16.40 1.64 -10.22
C ALA A 327 -17.12 2.68 -9.34
N LEU A 328 -17.35 2.37 -8.07
CA LEU A 328 -17.99 3.29 -7.10
C LEU A 328 -17.20 4.59 -6.88
N LEU A 329 -15.86 4.51 -6.91
CA LEU A 329 -15.01 5.69 -6.77
C LEU A 329 -14.96 6.53 -8.06
N HIS A 330 -14.99 5.85 -9.22
CA HIS A 330 -14.84 6.48 -10.54
C HIS A 330 -16.12 7.18 -11.01
N THR A 331 -17.29 6.54 -10.85
CA THR A 331 -18.57 7.10 -11.26
C THR A 331 -19.13 8.11 -10.27
N GLY A 332 -18.75 8.03 -9.01
CA GLY A 332 -19.36 8.81 -7.93
C GLY A 332 -20.81 8.42 -7.62
N GLU A 333 -21.36 7.38 -8.28
CA GLU A 333 -22.72 6.88 -8.09
C GLU A 333 -22.78 5.81 -6.99
N GLN A 334 -23.97 5.69 -6.37
CA GLN A 334 -24.29 4.65 -5.38
C GLN A 334 -24.68 3.32 -6.06
#